data_abff83c1ecdc3dd2d8cafeb99990df02
#
_entry.id   abff83c1ecdc3dd2d8cafeb99990df02
#
_cell.length_a   1.000
_cell.length_b   1.000
_cell.length_c   1.000
_cell.angle_alpha   90.00
_cell.angle_beta   90.00
_cell.angle_gamma   90.00
#
_symmetry.space_group_name_H-M   'P 1'
#
loop_
_entity.id
_entity.type
_entity.pdbx_description
1 polymer ?
#
loop_
_entity_poly.entity_id
_entity_poly.type
_entity_poly.pdbx_seq_one_letter_code
_entity_poly.pdbx_strand_id
1 'polypeptide(L)'
;MILFYDIFERAFNLFDDPDISKKYYNDQAGFQKDMLDYLMIGKNKFTSPVSITDKLLVCEKPIGKQESDSGDGSATYVLEQQVPHGGEGVGFTFRIGPDRVLGEYDPETNSVTFPREVNINETWSVTWFYAGAFTADFSGCLRSDFPMDAIMDKVITILAYGLLSAWGDKEVGRVLEVRNILTDTDFKMYSPANSARAKVEWRDQMNRDMDTLVSELNWRIMSTPKGGTRFGK
;
A
#
# COMPACT_ATOMS: atom_id res chain seq x y z
N MET A 1 -11.49 1.22 -4.24
CA MET A 1 -10.68 0.36 -3.37
C MET A 1 -9.26 0.89 -3.41
N ILE A 2 -8.57 0.94 -2.27
CA ILE A 2 -7.17 1.37 -2.16
C ILE A 2 -6.36 0.14 -1.79
N LEU A 3 -5.45 -0.28 -2.67
CA LEU A 3 -4.56 -1.41 -2.41
C LEU A 3 -3.49 -1.01 -1.40
N PHE A 4 -3.11 -1.91 -0.52
CA PHE A 4 -1.97 -1.69 0.38
C PHE A 4 -0.68 -1.47 -0.41
N TYR A 5 -0.57 -2.11 -1.56
CA TYR A 5 0.54 -1.92 -2.49
C TYR A 5 0.71 -0.44 -2.90
N ASP A 6 -0.38 0.24 -3.31
CA ASP A 6 -0.32 1.66 -3.71
C ASP A 6 0.21 2.56 -2.58
N ILE A 7 -0.15 2.22 -1.33
CA ILE A 7 0.29 2.95 -0.15
C ILE A 7 1.77 2.68 0.13
N PHE A 8 2.20 1.42 0.04
CA PHE A 8 3.60 1.04 0.25
C PHE A 8 4.51 1.65 -0.81
N GLU A 9 4.12 1.62 -2.08
CA GLU A 9 4.87 2.24 -3.17
C GLU A 9 4.99 3.76 -2.96
N ARG A 10 3.88 4.42 -2.60
CA ARG A 10 3.89 5.85 -2.28
C ARG A 10 4.79 6.17 -1.08
N ALA A 11 4.72 5.39 -0.02
CA ALA A 11 5.57 5.56 1.16
C ALA A 11 7.04 5.35 0.81
N PHE A 12 7.34 4.34 -0.01
CA PHE A 12 8.68 4.06 -0.50
C PHE A 12 9.28 5.22 -1.32
N ASN A 13 8.47 5.83 -2.19
CA ASN A 13 8.90 6.99 -2.99
C ASN A 13 9.09 8.27 -2.15
N LEU A 14 8.49 8.34 -0.96
CA LEU A 14 8.67 9.46 -0.02
C LEU A 14 9.86 9.27 0.92
N PHE A 15 10.43 8.08 0.96
CA PHE A 15 11.46 7.71 1.93
C PHE A 15 12.61 6.94 1.28
N ASP A 16 13.77 7.55 1.27
CA ASP A 16 15.00 6.96 0.70
C ASP A 16 15.85 6.31 1.81
N ASP A 17 15.45 5.11 2.23
CA ASP A 17 16.24 4.28 3.15
C ASP A 17 16.78 3.06 2.40
N PRO A 18 18.12 2.91 2.30
CA PRO A 18 18.75 1.82 1.55
C PRO A 18 18.38 0.42 2.06
N ASP A 19 18.14 0.26 3.36
CA ASP A 19 17.82 -1.03 3.96
C ASP A 19 16.37 -1.44 3.66
N ILE A 20 15.45 -0.47 3.70
CA ILE A 20 14.05 -0.67 3.32
C ILE A 20 13.94 -0.91 1.81
N SER A 21 14.65 -0.13 1.00
CA SER A 21 14.74 -0.30 -0.45
C SER A 21 15.18 -1.71 -0.82
N LYS A 22 16.24 -2.16 -0.18
CA LYS A 22 16.81 -3.49 -0.41
C LYS A 22 15.83 -4.60 -0.05
N LYS A 23 15.07 -4.45 1.05
CA LYS A 23 14.05 -5.40 1.45
C LYS A 23 12.86 -5.40 0.50
N TYR A 24 12.40 -4.23 0.07
CA TYR A 24 11.32 -4.09 -0.89
C TYR A 24 11.62 -4.81 -2.22
N TYR A 25 12.82 -4.63 -2.77
CA TYR A 25 13.22 -5.27 -4.04
C TYR A 25 13.53 -6.77 -3.92
N ASN A 26 14.06 -7.23 -2.78
CA ASN A 26 14.50 -8.61 -2.64
C ASN A 26 13.46 -9.54 -1.98
N ASP A 27 12.59 -8.99 -1.13
CA ASP A 27 11.57 -9.75 -0.38
C ASP A 27 10.31 -8.91 -0.20
N GLN A 28 9.58 -8.72 -1.28
CA GLN A 28 8.38 -7.89 -1.30
C GLN A 28 7.28 -8.41 -0.34
N ALA A 29 7.11 -9.73 -0.25
CA ALA A 29 6.14 -10.33 0.66
C ALA A 29 6.50 -10.10 2.14
N GLY A 30 7.77 -10.25 2.49
CA GLY A 30 8.26 -9.96 3.84
C GLY A 30 8.18 -8.46 4.16
N PHE A 31 8.48 -7.59 3.19
CA PHE A 31 8.32 -6.16 3.34
C PHE A 31 6.86 -5.78 3.63
N GLN A 32 5.92 -6.27 2.82
CA GLN A 32 4.49 -5.98 3.01
C GLN A 32 3.98 -6.46 4.38
N LYS A 33 4.41 -7.65 4.82
CA LYS A 33 4.06 -8.19 6.13
C LYS A 33 4.55 -7.29 7.27
N ASP A 34 5.79 -6.84 7.21
CA ASP A 34 6.37 -6.00 8.26
C ASP A 34 5.76 -4.58 8.26
N MET A 35 5.39 -4.06 7.08
CA MET A 35 4.80 -2.73 6.95
C MET A 35 3.31 -2.68 7.26
N LEU A 36 2.62 -3.83 7.27
CA LEU A 36 1.19 -3.89 7.53
C LEU A 36 0.82 -3.34 8.90
N ASP A 37 1.57 -3.71 9.94
CA ASP A 37 1.33 -3.22 11.30
C ASP A 37 1.47 -1.70 11.38
N TYR A 38 2.50 -1.14 10.72
CA TYR A 38 2.68 0.32 10.67
C TYR A 38 1.59 1.01 9.87
N LEU A 39 1.12 0.38 8.78
CA LEU A 39 -0.01 0.89 8.01
C LEU A 39 -1.27 0.96 8.87
N MET A 40 -1.56 -0.05 9.67
CA MET A 40 -2.72 -0.06 10.57
C MET A 40 -2.61 1.02 11.65
N ILE A 41 -1.42 1.21 12.23
CA ILE A 41 -1.17 2.30 13.19
C ILE A 41 -1.32 3.66 12.50
N GLY A 42 -0.75 3.83 11.32
CA GLY A 42 -0.84 5.05 10.53
C GLY A 42 -2.27 5.40 10.12
N LYS A 43 -3.04 4.39 9.70
CA LYS A 43 -4.48 4.56 9.40
C LYS A 43 -5.24 5.09 10.62
N ASN A 44 -4.91 4.65 11.83
CA ASN A 44 -5.57 5.12 13.03
C ASN A 44 -5.21 6.58 13.40
N LYS A 45 -4.08 7.11 12.90
CA LYS A 45 -3.72 8.53 13.01
C LYS A 45 -4.56 9.40 12.07
N PHE A 46 -5.09 8.84 10.99
CA PHE A 46 -5.97 9.52 10.05
C PHE A 46 -7.41 9.52 10.59
N THR A 47 -7.76 10.55 11.37
CA THR A 47 -9.04 10.63 12.09
C THR A 47 -10.07 11.54 11.44
N SER A 48 -9.68 12.35 10.45
CA SER A 48 -10.55 13.37 9.84
C SER A 48 -10.22 13.52 8.35
N PRO A 49 -11.21 13.74 7.47
CA PRO A 49 -12.65 13.86 7.76
C PRO A 49 -13.33 12.50 8.00
N VAL A 50 -14.23 12.47 8.98
CA VAL A 50 -14.94 11.25 9.40
C VAL A 50 -15.69 10.60 8.22
N SER A 51 -16.24 11.39 7.31
CA SER A 51 -16.93 10.89 6.11
C SER A 51 -16.02 10.04 5.19
N ILE A 52 -14.72 10.19 5.29
CA ILE A 52 -13.72 9.40 4.55
C ILE A 52 -13.20 8.26 5.44
N THR A 53 -12.81 8.56 6.68
CA THR A 53 -12.15 7.59 7.56
C THR A 53 -13.04 6.43 7.94
N ASP A 54 -14.33 6.66 8.13
CA ASP A 54 -15.33 5.61 8.43
C ASP A 54 -15.56 4.65 7.26
N LYS A 55 -15.19 5.06 6.05
CA LYS A 55 -15.32 4.25 4.85
C LYS A 55 -14.05 3.48 4.47
N LEU A 56 -12.96 3.72 5.18
CA LEU A 56 -11.71 2.98 5.02
C LEU A 56 -11.75 1.71 5.88
N LEU A 57 -12.49 0.72 5.42
CA LEU A 57 -12.56 -0.57 6.09
C LEU A 57 -11.46 -1.50 5.56
N VAL A 58 -10.80 -2.18 6.47
CA VAL A 58 -9.75 -3.14 6.12
C VAL A 58 -10.38 -4.37 5.46
N CYS A 59 -9.88 -4.71 4.30
CA CYS A 59 -10.15 -5.98 3.64
C CYS A 59 -8.93 -6.90 3.84
N GLU A 60 -8.91 -7.65 4.95
CA GLU A 60 -7.79 -8.52 5.32
C GLU A 60 -7.65 -9.76 4.43
N LYS A 61 -8.69 -10.09 3.67
CA LYS A 61 -8.62 -11.22 2.75
C LYS A 61 -7.90 -10.78 1.48
N PRO A 62 -6.88 -11.54 1.04
CA PRO A 62 -6.31 -11.30 -0.29
C PRO A 62 -7.45 -11.31 -1.30
N ILE A 63 -7.54 -10.25 -2.07
CA ILE A 63 -8.52 -10.16 -3.14
C ILE A 63 -7.93 -10.99 -4.28
N GLY A 64 -8.18 -12.30 -4.22
CA GLY A 64 -7.74 -13.23 -5.23
C GLY A 64 -8.70 -13.20 -6.42
N LYS A 65 -8.15 -13.18 -7.60
CA LYS A 65 -8.86 -13.51 -8.82
C LYS A 65 -8.24 -14.77 -9.38
N GLN A 66 -9.07 -15.58 -10.00
CA GLN A 66 -8.64 -16.82 -10.64
C GLN A 66 -9.14 -16.81 -12.08
N GLU A 67 -8.25 -17.17 -12.97
CA GLU A 67 -8.57 -17.47 -14.34
C GLU A 67 -8.11 -18.89 -14.66
N SER A 68 -8.91 -19.62 -15.41
CA SER A 68 -8.62 -21.01 -15.75
C SER A 68 -9.30 -21.39 -17.05
N ASP A 69 -8.61 -22.18 -17.85
CA ASP A 69 -9.15 -22.73 -19.10
C ASP A 69 -8.54 -24.11 -19.40
N SER A 70 -9.02 -24.72 -20.47
CA SER A 70 -8.46 -25.97 -21.00
C SER A 70 -7.17 -25.67 -21.76
N GLY A 71 -6.23 -26.60 -21.68
CA GLY A 71 -5.01 -26.55 -22.50
C GLY A 71 -5.34 -26.70 -23.99
N ASP A 72 -4.58 -26.01 -24.81
CA ASP A 72 -4.65 -26.08 -26.28
C ASP A 72 -3.35 -26.61 -26.91
N GLY A 73 -2.44 -27.09 -26.09
CA GLY A 73 -1.09 -27.50 -26.50
C GLY A 73 -0.06 -26.39 -26.43
N SER A 74 -0.44 -25.22 -25.96
CA SER A 74 0.49 -24.09 -25.75
C SER A 74 1.07 -24.09 -24.35
N ALA A 75 2.17 -23.36 -24.17
CA ALA A 75 2.72 -23.05 -22.85
C ALA A 75 2.36 -21.62 -22.39
N THR A 76 1.88 -20.76 -23.28
CA THR A 76 1.58 -19.36 -22.99
C THR A 76 0.12 -19.04 -23.29
N TYR A 77 -0.54 -18.39 -22.34
CA TYR A 77 -1.97 -18.03 -22.41
C TYR A 77 -2.15 -16.55 -22.08
N VAL A 78 -2.92 -15.84 -22.91
CA VAL A 78 -3.30 -14.44 -22.66
C VAL A 78 -4.47 -14.43 -21.67
N LEU A 79 -4.36 -13.63 -20.62
CA LEU A 79 -5.41 -13.48 -19.62
C LEU A 79 -6.51 -12.54 -20.14
N GLU A 80 -7.77 -12.93 -19.92
CA GLU A 80 -8.92 -12.09 -20.24
C GLU A 80 -9.00 -10.87 -19.32
N GLN A 81 -8.61 -11.06 -18.06
CA GLN A 81 -8.63 -10.00 -17.06
C GLN A 81 -7.26 -9.32 -16.99
N GLN A 82 -7.28 -7.99 -17.03
CA GLN A 82 -6.07 -7.21 -16.78
C GLN A 82 -5.58 -7.43 -15.35
N VAL A 83 -4.30 -7.80 -15.22
CA VAL A 83 -3.64 -7.81 -13.91
C VAL A 83 -3.24 -6.37 -13.57
N PRO A 84 -3.69 -5.83 -12.43
CA PRO A 84 -3.37 -4.45 -12.04
C PRO A 84 -1.87 -4.24 -11.86
N HIS A 85 -1.42 -3.01 -12.08
CA HIS A 85 -0.04 -2.56 -11.94
C HIS A 85 0.98 -3.41 -12.72
N GLY A 86 0.56 -4.06 -13.81
CA GLY A 86 1.46 -4.93 -14.58
C GLY A 86 2.01 -6.11 -13.75
N GLY A 87 1.26 -6.54 -12.73
CA GLY A 87 1.66 -7.63 -11.84
C GLY A 87 2.59 -7.24 -10.69
N GLU A 88 3.01 -5.99 -10.59
CA GLU A 88 3.79 -5.53 -9.46
C GLU A 88 2.96 -5.58 -8.15
N GLY A 89 3.56 -6.11 -7.08
CA GLY A 89 2.89 -6.30 -5.80
C GLY A 89 1.81 -7.37 -5.77
N VAL A 90 1.69 -8.14 -6.85
CA VAL A 90 0.73 -9.24 -7.00
C VAL A 90 1.45 -10.57 -6.82
N GLY A 91 0.93 -11.42 -5.93
CA GLY A 91 1.37 -12.80 -5.82
C GLY A 91 0.64 -13.68 -6.83
N PHE A 92 1.37 -14.55 -7.51
CA PHE A 92 0.81 -15.50 -8.46
C PHE A 92 0.92 -16.93 -7.97
N THR A 93 -0.10 -17.74 -8.29
CA THR A 93 -0.05 -19.18 -8.15
C THR A 93 -0.49 -19.80 -9.47
N PHE A 94 0.40 -20.58 -10.09
CA PHE A 94 0.17 -21.27 -11.34
C PHE A 94 -0.11 -22.75 -11.06
N ARG A 95 -1.06 -23.33 -11.79
CA ARG A 95 -1.39 -24.76 -11.69
C ARG A 95 -1.65 -25.34 -13.07
N ILE A 96 -1.24 -26.60 -13.23
CA ILE A 96 -1.67 -27.46 -14.34
C ILE A 96 -2.38 -28.66 -13.71
N GLY A 97 -3.69 -28.76 -13.93
CA GLY A 97 -4.53 -29.69 -13.19
C GLY A 97 -4.44 -29.44 -11.67
N PRO A 98 -4.19 -30.48 -10.85
CA PRO A 98 -4.04 -30.33 -9.41
C PRO A 98 -2.66 -29.79 -9.00
N ASP A 99 -1.67 -29.85 -9.88
CA ASP A 99 -0.27 -29.60 -9.54
C ASP A 99 0.06 -28.11 -9.58
N ARG A 100 0.72 -27.63 -8.52
CA ARG A 100 1.30 -26.31 -8.51
C ARG A 100 2.61 -26.32 -9.28
N VAL A 101 2.75 -25.39 -10.22
CA VAL A 101 3.94 -25.25 -11.08
C VAL A 101 4.55 -23.86 -10.92
N LEU A 102 5.78 -23.71 -11.36
CA LEU A 102 6.39 -22.39 -11.55
C LEU A 102 5.92 -21.84 -12.89
N GLY A 103 5.54 -20.58 -12.91
CA GLY A 103 5.14 -19.88 -14.12
C GLY A 103 5.60 -18.44 -14.06
N GLU A 104 5.53 -17.77 -15.19
CA GLU A 104 5.90 -16.38 -15.33
C GLU A 104 4.71 -15.57 -15.87
N TYR A 105 4.58 -14.33 -15.41
CA TYR A 105 3.60 -13.38 -15.92
C TYR A 105 4.33 -12.29 -16.72
N ASP A 106 3.86 -12.03 -17.93
CA ASP A 106 4.35 -10.95 -18.79
C ASP A 106 3.36 -9.79 -18.77
N PRO A 107 3.75 -8.63 -18.20
CA PRO A 107 2.88 -7.46 -18.13
C PRO A 107 2.62 -6.78 -19.47
N GLU A 108 3.53 -6.91 -20.45
CA GLU A 108 3.40 -6.25 -21.75
C GLU A 108 2.28 -6.88 -22.59
N THR A 109 2.19 -8.20 -22.52
CA THR A 109 1.20 -8.98 -23.28
C THR A 109 0.00 -9.42 -22.44
N ASN A 110 0.02 -9.14 -21.13
CA ASN A 110 -0.96 -9.65 -20.15
C ASN A 110 -1.11 -11.17 -20.25
N SER A 111 -0.01 -11.87 -20.36
CA SER A 111 0.01 -13.32 -20.55
C SER A 111 0.76 -14.05 -19.46
N VAL A 112 0.44 -15.33 -19.31
CA VAL A 112 1.13 -16.24 -18.39
C VAL A 112 1.82 -17.35 -19.16
N THR A 113 3.05 -17.68 -18.77
CA THR A 113 3.82 -18.76 -19.37
C THR A 113 4.05 -19.85 -18.34
N PHE A 114 3.66 -21.06 -18.70
CA PHE A 114 3.88 -22.27 -17.91
C PHE A 114 5.22 -22.93 -18.28
N PRO A 115 5.81 -23.75 -17.39
CA PRO A 115 7.10 -24.38 -17.62
C PRO A 115 7.07 -25.48 -18.70
N ARG A 116 5.88 -25.87 -19.14
CA ARG A 116 5.62 -26.83 -20.23
C ARG A 116 4.33 -26.51 -20.96
N GLU A 117 4.17 -27.10 -22.12
CA GLU A 117 2.89 -27.11 -22.84
C GLU A 117 1.79 -27.77 -21.98
N VAL A 118 0.59 -27.18 -22.01
CA VAL A 118 -0.60 -27.71 -21.34
C VAL A 118 -1.42 -28.48 -22.36
N ASN A 119 -1.52 -29.80 -22.19
CA ASN A 119 -2.22 -30.66 -23.15
C ASN A 119 -3.73 -30.37 -23.20
N ILE A 120 -4.37 -30.70 -24.30
CA ILE A 120 -5.81 -30.46 -24.57
C ILE A 120 -6.72 -31.08 -23.49
N ASN A 121 -6.27 -32.12 -22.81
CA ASN A 121 -7.04 -32.80 -21.75
C ASN A 121 -6.68 -32.30 -20.32
N GLU A 122 -5.79 -31.35 -20.23
CA GLU A 122 -5.41 -30.74 -18.96
C GLU A 122 -6.07 -29.37 -18.84
N THR A 123 -6.31 -28.94 -17.61
CA THR A 123 -6.73 -27.57 -17.30
C THR A 123 -5.56 -26.80 -16.71
N TRP A 124 -5.44 -25.57 -17.08
CA TRP A 124 -4.54 -24.65 -16.39
C TRP A 124 -5.33 -23.66 -15.54
N SER A 125 -4.70 -23.14 -14.51
CA SER A 125 -5.23 -22.02 -13.76
C SER A 125 -4.12 -21.12 -13.26
N VAL A 126 -4.41 -19.84 -13.25
CA VAL A 126 -3.61 -18.85 -12.57
C VAL A 126 -4.49 -18.13 -11.55
N THR A 127 -3.98 -18.00 -10.36
CA THR A 127 -4.63 -17.22 -9.31
C THR A 127 -3.67 -16.12 -8.90
N TRP A 128 -4.15 -14.87 -8.89
CA TRP A 128 -3.37 -13.75 -8.38
C TRP A 128 -4.09 -13.08 -7.22
N PHE A 129 -3.30 -12.59 -6.27
CA PHE A 129 -3.80 -12.01 -5.04
C PHE A 129 -2.94 -10.82 -4.62
N TYR A 130 -3.58 -9.88 -3.94
CA TYR A 130 -2.94 -8.71 -3.36
C TYR A 130 -2.69 -8.92 -1.88
N ALA A 131 -1.73 -8.17 -1.30
CA ALA A 131 -1.45 -8.20 0.13
C ALA A 131 -2.60 -7.69 1.01
N GLY A 132 -3.61 -7.07 0.42
CA GLY A 132 -4.81 -6.53 1.04
C GLY A 132 -5.18 -5.16 0.49
N ALA A 133 -6.30 -4.64 0.98
CA ALA A 133 -6.81 -3.34 0.56
C ALA A 133 -7.66 -2.69 1.64
N PHE A 134 -7.88 -1.36 1.52
CA PHE A 134 -9.02 -0.70 2.13
C PHE A 134 -10.19 -0.64 1.15
N THR A 135 -11.40 -0.95 1.63
CA THR A 135 -12.59 -0.53 0.91
C THR A 135 -12.66 0.99 0.97
N ALA A 136 -12.94 1.63 -0.14
CA ALA A 136 -12.97 3.08 -0.23
C ALA A 136 -14.12 3.48 -1.16
N ASP A 137 -15.35 3.42 -0.63
CA ASP A 137 -16.51 3.96 -1.32
C ASP A 137 -16.81 5.37 -0.79
N PHE A 138 -16.25 6.35 -1.45
CA PHE A 138 -16.46 7.77 -1.15
C PHE A 138 -17.65 8.35 -1.93
N SER A 139 -18.46 7.52 -2.58
CA SER A 139 -19.68 7.96 -3.24
C SER A 139 -20.61 8.61 -2.22
N GLY A 140 -21.12 9.78 -2.55
CA GLY A 140 -21.95 10.58 -1.64
C GLY A 140 -21.19 11.41 -0.57
N CYS A 141 -19.88 11.26 -0.45
CA CYS A 141 -19.06 12.14 0.39
C CYS A 141 -18.58 13.39 -0.35
N LEU A 142 -18.65 13.36 -1.67
CA LEU A 142 -18.03 14.33 -2.56
C LEU A 142 -19.07 15.06 -3.40
N ARG A 143 -18.72 16.28 -3.80
CA ARG A 143 -19.43 16.98 -4.86
C ARG A 143 -19.28 16.24 -6.19
N SER A 144 -20.30 16.32 -7.02
CA SER A 144 -20.31 15.75 -8.37
C SER A 144 -19.24 16.34 -9.30
N ASP A 145 -18.68 17.49 -8.94
CA ASP A 145 -17.65 18.21 -9.70
C ASP A 145 -16.22 17.89 -9.28
N PHE A 146 -16.04 17.03 -8.25
CA PHE A 146 -14.71 16.66 -7.78
C PHE A 146 -14.29 15.29 -8.36
N PRO A 147 -13.12 15.20 -9.01
CA PRO A 147 -12.66 13.92 -9.54
C PRO A 147 -12.34 12.98 -8.39
N MET A 148 -12.99 11.82 -8.37
CA MET A 148 -12.79 10.77 -7.36
C MET A 148 -11.32 10.37 -7.26
N ASP A 149 -10.62 10.30 -8.39
CA ASP A 149 -9.23 9.90 -8.48
C ASP A 149 -8.29 10.83 -7.69
N ALA A 150 -8.57 12.15 -7.71
CA ALA A 150 -7.77 13.12 -6.96
C ALA A 150 -7.93 12.98 -5.43
N ILE A 151 -9.09 12.49 -4.97
CA ILE A 151 -9.31 12.21 -3.56
C ILE A 151 -8.65 10.89 -3.17
N MET A 152 -8.79 9.88 -4.01
CA MET A 152 -8.14 8.59 -3.81
C MET A 152 -6.63 8.77 -3.70
N ASP A 153 -6.00 9.50 -4.62
CA ASP A 153 -4.56 9.80 -4.60
C ASP A 153 -4.15 10.54 -3.31
N LYS A 154 -4.94 11.53 -2.90
CA LYS A 154 -4.68 12.24 -1.65
C LYS A 154 -4.81 11.35 -0.41
N VAL A 155 -5.81 10.48 -0.36
CA VAL A 155 -6.00 9.50 0.73
C VAL A 155 -4.85 8.50 0.77
N ILE A 156 -4.40 7.99 -0.38
CA ILE A 156 -3.22 7.13 -0.49
C ILE A 156 -1.99 7.84 0.09
N THR A 157 -1.78 9.11 -0.27
CA THR A 157 -0.65 9.90 0.22
C THR A 157 -0.73 10.12 1.74
N ILE A 158 -1.91 10.45 2.29
CA ILE A 158 -2.11 10.59 3.75
C ILE A 158 -1.79 9.27 4.47
N LEU A 159 -2.25 8.14 3.95
CA LEU A 159 -1.99 6.82 4.52
C LEU A 159 -0.50 6.45 4.44
N ALA A 160 0.20 6.85 3.37
CA ALA A 160 1.64 6.67 3.23
C ALA A 160 2.42 7.48 4.28
N TYR A 161 2.07 8.75 4.49
CA TYR A 161 2.66 9.54 5.58
C TYR A 161 2.34 8.98 6.96
N GLY A 162 1.12 8.49 7.17
CA GLY A 162 0.72 7.82 8.41
C GLY A 162 1.56 6.58 8.70
N LEU A 163 1.80 5.75 7.69
CA LEU A 163 2.68 4.58 7.76
C LEU A 163 4.11 4.99 8.13
N LEU A 164 4.68 5.96 7.42
CA LEU A 164 6.04 6.47 7.67
C LEU A 164 6.18 7.08 9.06
N SER A 165 5.16 7.81 9.53
CA SER A 165 5.11 8.34 10.88
C SER A 165 5.11 7.22 11.94
N ALA A 166 4.32 6.17 11.74
CA ALA A 166 4.25 5.01 12.65
C ALA A 166 5.58 4.24 12.68
N TRP A 167 6.20 4.05 11.51
CA TRP A 167 7.54 3.47 11.42
C TRP A 167 8.59 4.35 12.12
N GLY A 168 8.53 5.67 11.92
CA GLY A 168 9.42 6.64 12.56
C GLY A 168 9.33 6.62 14.08
N ASP A 169 8.14 6.45 14.66
CA ASP A 169 7.95 6.31 16.10
C ASP A 169 8.73 5.10 16.65
N LYS A 170 8.71 3.96 15.95
CA LYS A 170 9.47 2.77 16.34
C LYS A 170 10.98 2.99 16.23
N GLU A 171 11.44 3.60 15.14
CA GLU A 171 12.86 3.86 14.92
C GLU A 171 13.44 4.84 15.96
N VAL A 172 12.67 5.87 16.33
CA VAL A 172 13.04 6.76 17.43
C VAL A 172 13.14 6.00 18.75
N GLY A 173 12.15 5.16 19.06
CA GLY A 173 12.18 4.31 20.25
C GLY A 173 13.41 3.42 20.30
N ARG A 174 13.73 2.76 19.21
CA ARG A 174 14.90 1.88 19.08
C ARG A 174 16.22 2.61 19.28
N VAL A 175 16.37 3.82 18.73
CA VAL A 175 17.59 4.60 18.93
C VAL A 175 17.72 5.07 20.37
N LEU A 176 16.63 5.42 21.06
CA LEU A 176 16.63 5.80 22.46
C LEU A 176 16.99 4.62 23.37
N GLU A 177 16.50 3.40 23.08
CA GLU A 177 16.86 2.18 23.80
C GLU A 177 18.36 1.85 23.67
N VAL A 178 18.90 1.89 22.44
CA VAL A 178 20.34 1.69 22.19
C VAL A 178 21.18 2.75 22.93
N ARG A 179 20.72 4.01 22.97
CA ARG A 179 21.39 5.08 23.73
C ARG A 179 21.45 4.76 25.23
N ASN A 180 20.36 4.28 25.80
CA ASN A 180 20.31 3.94 27.23
C ASN A 180 21.25 2.79 27.58
N ILE A 181 21.42 1.82 26.67
CA ILE A 181 22.36 0.69 26.85
C ILE A 181 23.82 1.15 26.72
N LEU A 182 24.10 2.08 25.81
CA LEU A 182 25.48 2.55 25.54
C LEU A 182 25.99 3.62 26.52
N THR A 183 25.11 4.26 27.32
CA THR A 183 25.54 5.23 28.34
C THR A 183 26.22 4.57 29.54
N ASP A 184 26.14 3.24 29.69
CA ASP A 184 26.70 2.51 30.82
C ASP A 184 28.13 1.99 30.58
N THR A 185 28.71 2.17 29.37
CA THR A 185 30.06 1.71 29.06
C THR A 185 30.78 2.69 28.12
N ASP A 186 31.83 3.31 28.62
CA ASP A 186 32.99 4.01 28.01
C ASP A 186 33.16 4.01 26.47
N PHE A 187 32.18 4.42 25.67
CA PHE A 187 32.37 4.64 24.25
C PHE A 187 32.10 6.08 23.81
N LYS A 188 33.16 6.88 23.83
CA LYS A 188 33.26 8.13 23.08
C LYS A 188 33.43 7.84 21.56
N MET A 189 32.47 7.23 20.90
CA MET A 189 32.50 7.14 19.45
C MET A 189 31.14 7.50 18.86
N TYR A 190 31.19 8.51 17.98
CA TYR A 190 30.13 9.01 17.08
C TYR A 190 28.76 9.24 17.74
N SER A 191 28.41 10.49 17.85
CA SER A 191 27.22 11.00 18.52
C SER A 191 25.91 10.34 18.10
N PRO A 192 25.41 9.31 18.83
CA PRO A 192 24.07 8.77 18.62
C PRO A 192 23.00 9.86 18.78
N ALA A 193 23.32 10.95 19.47
CA ALA A 193 22.44 12.08 19.70
C ALA A 193 22.05 12.81 18.41
N ASN A 194 22.96 12.97 17.45
CA ASN A 194 22.64 13.63 16.18
C ASN A 194 21.76 12.75 15.29
N SER A 195 22.02 11.44 15.27
CA SER A 195 21.17 10.49 14.55
C SER A 195 19.77 10.39 15.16
N ALA A 196 19.66 10.36 16.49
CA ALA A 196 18.37 10.36 17.18
C ALA A 196 17.59 11.65 16.89
N ARG A 197 18.26 12.80 16.95
CA ARG A 197 17.63 14.10 16.67
C ARG A 197 17.14 14.17 15.22
N ALA A 198 17.94 13.76 14.26
CA ALA A 198 17.55 13.73 12.85
C ALA A 198 16.32 12.83 12.60
N LYS A 199 16.25 11.65 13.25
CA LYS A 199 15.09 10.76 13.17
C LYS A 199 13.84 11.36 13.80
N VAL A 200 13.96 12.06 14.92
CA VAL A 200 12.85 12.79 15.55
C VAL A 200 12.36 13.92 14.64
N GLU A 201 13.27 14.74 14.12
CA GLU A 201 12.93 15.84 13.22
C GLU A 201 12.24 15.35 11.95
N TRP A 202 12.75 14.25 11.37
CA TRP A 202 12.14 13.61 10.22
C TRP A 202 10.73 13.09 10.53
N ARG A 203 10.53 12.33 11.62
CA ARG A 203 9.21 11.86 12.06
C ARG A 203 8.22 13.01 12.27
N ASP A 204 8.67 14.08 12.93
CA ASP A 204 7.85 15.25 13.19
C ASP A 204 7.49 15.98 11.88
N GLN A 205 8.37 15.93 10.87
CA GLN A 205 8.07 16.44 9.54
C GLN A 205 6.97 15.59 8.86
N MET A 206 7.07 14.26 8.92
CA MET A 206 6.03 13.37 8.35
C MET A 206 4.65 13.63 8.98
N ASN A 207 4.61 13.85 10.31
CA ASN A 207 3.36 14.20 10.98
C ASN A 207 2.81 15.55 10.50
N ARG A 208 3.65 16.58 10.37
CA ARG A 208 3.20 17.89 9.86
C ARG A 208 2.68 17.81 8.43
N ASP A 209 3.35 17.07 7.57
CA ASP A 209 2.94 16.90 6.18
C ASP A 209 1.61 16.16 6.09
N MET A 210 1.43 15.11 6.90
CA MET A 210 0.16 14.41 7.04
C MET A 210 -0.97 15.35 7.49
N ASP A 211 -0.74 16.13 8.56
CA ASP A 211 -1.74 17.07 9.11
C ASP A 211 -2.11 18.15 8.08
N THR A 212 -1.16 18.60 7.29
CA THR A 212 -1.40 19.55 6.20
C THR A 212 -2.31 18.96 5.14
N LEU A 213 -2.04 17.73 4.69
CA LEU A 213 -2.87 17.05 3.69
C LEU A 213 -4.27 16.73 4.22
N VAL A 214 -4.37 16.33 5.49
CA VAL A 214 -5.66 16.12 6.18
C VAL A 214 -6.45 17.43 6.24
N SER A 215 -5.80 18.53 6.58
CA SER A 215 -6.43 19.86 6.63
C SER A 215 -6.94 20.29 5.25
N GLU A 216 -6.15 20.09 4.21
CA GLU A 216 -6.56 20.37 2.84
C GLU A 216 -7.73 19.48 2.38
N LEU A 217 -7.72 18.19 2.75
CA LEU A 217 -8.81 17.27 2.43
C LEU A 217 -10.10 17.70 3.14
N ASN A 218 -10.02 18.05 4.42
CA ASN A 218 -11.14 18.57 5.21
C ASN A 218 -11.72 19.83 4.57
N TRP A 219 -10.87 20.78 4.20
CA TRP A 219 -11.31 22.03 3.58
C TRP A 219 -12.06 21.76 2.27
N ARG A 220 -11.56 20.86 1.44
CA ARG A 220 -12.18 20.50 0.16
C ARG A 220 -13.56 19.83 0.35
N ILE A 221 -13.72 19.01 1.39
CA ILE A 221 -14.98 18.34 1.69
C ILE A 221 -15.99 19.29 2.37
N MET A 222 -15.53 20.14 3.29
CA MET A 222 -16.38 21.08 4.02
C MET A 222 -16.79 22.29 3.19
N SER A 223 -15.96 22.73 2.25
CA SER A 223 -16.28 23.85 1.34
C SER A 223 -17.39 23.51 0.33
N THR A 224 -17.96 22.32 0.43
CA THR A 224 -19.16 21.93 -0.30
C THR A 224 -20.37 22.67 0.30
N PRO A 225 -21.00 23.63 -0.37
CA PRO A 225 -22.24 24.23 0.15
C PRO A 225 -23.28 23.11 0.20
N LYS A 226 -23.65 22.66 1.40
CA LYS A 226 -24.95 22.00 1.61
C LYS A 226 -25.97 22.92 0.97
N GLY A 227 -26.68 22.44 -0.04
CA GLY A 227 -27.56 23.20 -0.91
C GLY A 227 -28.17 24.40 -0.22
N GLY A 228 -27.80 25.58 -0.70
CA GLY A 228 -28.30 26.82 -0.13
C GLY A 228 -29.81 26.83 -0.19
N THR A 229 -30.43 26.74 0.95
CA THR A 229 -31.78 27.29 1.12
C THR A 229 -31.69 28.73 0.65
N ARG A 230 -32.15 29.00 -0.55
CA ARG A 230 -32.50 30.36 -0.99
C ARG A 230 -33.38 30.92 0.09
N PHE A 231 -32.85 31.79 0.94
CA PHE A 231 -33.71 32.69 1.68
C PHE A 231 -34.44 33.53 0.63
N GLY A 232 -35.69 33.09 0.34
CA GLY A 232 -36.60 33.87 -0.48
C GLY A 232 -36.83 35.21 0.19
N LYS A 233 -36.84 36.24 -0.61
CA LYS A 233 -37.35 37.57 -0.27
C LYS A 233 -38.85 37.49 -0.04
#